data_d6710ccf5d6fd3219e0bd43b444750d9
#
_entry.id   d6710ccf5d6fd3219e0bd43b444750d9
#
_cell.length_a   1.000
_cell.length_b   1.000
_cell.length_c   1.000
_cell.angle_alpha   90.00
_cell.angle_beta   90.00
_cell.angle_gamma   90.00
#
_symmetry.space_group_name_H-M   'P 1'
#
loop_
_entity.id
_entity.type
_entity.pdbx_description
1 polymer ?
#
loop_
_entity_poly.entity_id
_entity_poly.type
_entity_poly.pdbx_seq_one_letter_code
_entity_poly.pdbx_strand_id
1 'polypeptide(L)'
;TKSDKAGLKLDWNINEFNKFAIRWSLVKAEQLSGGGSASSLNTYAYSYPFKSNTNSFIAELQSRISPNVSNEARVSFVRVRDSRDIKANLPMISITGVGSGTVNIGTERNSQANYLNQDIWTIEDNLTWLRGNHTFIFGTHNEFYHFKNMFISDKFGSYTFKGYDNFKAYYDDYMAGTLDPNKAYMNQYRYGQANTSVTGDPNWASEFSSGQFGFYAQDKWNASNNFTLTYGLRLDIPVFFDTPMENAEFNALSEKMGWGMKTNDKLKFSPMLSPRVGFRWDINSDRKFILRGGAGVFTGRIPFVWVSNNFSGTGLQLSSYDSNNSSTKGLELILDPSKQNANADKMKVSAGNQDVAVCGKNFKFAQNLRLNLGFDFELLGIDW
;
A
#
# COMPACT_ATOMS: atom_id res chain seq x y z
N THR A 1 -15.96 -1.43 -14.67
CA THR A 1 -15.92 -1.41 -13.20
C THR A 1 -17.23 -1.90 -12.65
N LYS A 2 -17.20 -2.83 -11.70
CA LYS A 2 -18.34 -3.30 -10.93
C LYS A 2 -18.08 -3.03 -9.45
N SER A 3 -19.14 -2.74 -8.69
CA SER A 3 -19.02 -2.59 -7.24
C SER A 3 -20.34 -2.99 -6.58
N ASP A 4 -20.27 -4.07 -5.80
CA ASP A 4 -21.39 -4.56 -4.99
C ASP A 4 -21.13 -4.17 -3.54
N LYS A 5 -22.15 -3.62 -2.88
CA LYS A 5 -22.06 -3.15 -1.49
C LYS A 5 -23.22 -3.71 -0.69
N ALA A 6 -22.92 -4.20 0.50
CA ALA A 6 -23.92 -4.63 1.45
C ALA A 6 -23.53 -4.11 2.84
N GLY A 7 -24.51 -3.88 3.69
CA GLY A 7 -24.28 -3.45 5.06
C GLY A 7 -25.46 -3.75 5.96
N LEU A 8 -25.14 -4.04 7.21
CA LEU A 8 -26.10 -4.25 8.29
C LEU A 8 -25.62 -3.45 9.49
N LYS A 9 -26.55 -2.77 10.14
CA LYS A 9 -26.32 -2.07 11.42
C LYS A 9 -27.42 -2.47 12.40
N LEU A 10 -27.02 -2.76 13.63
CA LEU A 10 -27.90 -2.96 14.75
C LEU A 10 -27.54 -1.96 15.83
N ASP A 11 -28.53 -1.28 16.35
CA ASP A 11 -28.44 -0.35 17.47
C ASP A 11 -29.24 -0.91 18.64
N TRP A 12 -28.64 -0.94 19.82
CA TRP A 12 -29.26 -1.41 21.04
C TRP A 12 -29.08 -0.38 22.15
N ASN A 13 -30.19 0.18 22.61
CA ASN A 13 -30.23 1.00 23.82
C ASN A 13 -30.31 0.04 25.03
N ILE A 14 -29.13 -0.27 25.62
CA ILE A 14 -29.00 -1.19 26.75
C ILE A 14 -29.79 -0.64 27.95
N ASN A 15 -29.64 0.67 28.19
CA ASN A 15 -30.39 1.45 29.17
C ASN A 15 -30.33 2.95 28.80
N GLU A 16 -30.81 3.85 29.63
CA GLU A 16 -30.80 5.30 29.41
C GLU A 16 -29.40 5.93 29.34
N PHE A 17 -28.37 5.22 29.81
CA PHE A 17 -26.96 5.70 29.85
C PHE A 17 -26.09 5.03 28.83
N ASN A 18 -26.44 3.86 28.33
CA ASN A 18 -25.60 3.04 27.51
C ASN A 18 -26.28 2.64 26.20
N LYS A 19 -25.61 2.98 25.09
CA LYS A 19 -26.02 2.59 23.75
C LYS A 19 -24.89 1.79 23.10
N PHE A 20 -25.23 0.60 22.58
CA PHE A 20 -24.34 -0.24 21.81
C PHE A 20 -24.76 -0.27 20.36
N ALA A 21 -23.79 -0.22 19.45
CA ALA A 21 -24.03 -0.38 18.03
C ALA A 21 -23.03 -1.37 17.44
N ILE A 22 -23.49 -2.21 16.51
CA ILE A 22 -22.63 -3.06 15.71
C ILE A 22 -22.96 -2.84 14.23
N ARG A 23 -21.93 -2.73 13.42
CA ARG A 23 -22.06 -2.57 11.97
C ARG A 23 -21.17 -3.57 11.25
N TRP A 24 -21.72 -4.20 10.25
CA TRP A 24 -20.98 -4.92 9.23
C TRP A 24 -21.14 -4.22 7.87
N SER A 25 -20.08 -4.15 7.10
CA SER A 25 -20.15 -3.70 5.71
C SER A 25 -19.23 -4.53 4.82
N LEU A 26 -19.71 -4.79 3.61
CA LEU A 26 -19.02 -5.51 2.54
C LEU A 26 -18.95 -4.62 1.32
N VAL A 27 -17.76 -4.51 0.74
CA VAL A 27 -17.55 -3.93 -0.59
C VAL A 27 -16.80 -4.96 -1.44
N LYS A 28 -17.38 -5.37 -2.55
CA LYS A 28 -16.72 -6.18 -3.59
C LYS A 28 -16.59 -5.31 -4.83
N ALA A 29 -15.37 -4.98 -5.20
CA ALA A 29 -15.09 -4.16 -6.36
C ALA A 29 -14.25 -4.94 -7.38
N GLU A 30 -14.54 -4.74 -8.65
CA GLU A 30 -13.80 -5.31 -9.77
C GLU A 30 -13.63 -4.27 -10.88
N GLN A 31 -12.41 -4.14 -11.37
CA GLN A 31 -12.07 -3.31 -12.51
C GLN A 31 -11.23 -4.09 -13.50
N LEU A 32 -11.64 -4.12 -14.75
CA LEU A 32 -10.81 -4.68 -15.82
C LEU A 32 -9.63 -3.75 -16.08
N SER A 33 -8.43 -4.29 -16.01
CA SER A 33 -7.15 -3.64 -16.25
C SER A 33 -6.41 -4.31 -17.41
N GLY A 34 -5.39 -3.66 -17.96
CA GLY A 34 -4.60 -4.22 -19.06
C GLY A 34 -5.33 -4.20 -20.43
N GLY A 35 -6.39 -3.39 -20.57
CA GLY A 35 -7.02 -3.16 -21.88
C GLY A 35 -6.08 -2.48 -22.87
N GLY A 36 -6.40 -2.58 -24.17
CA GLY A 36 -5.67 -1.89 -25.22
C GLY A 36 -5.81 -0.37 -25.16
N SER A 37 -4.96 0.33 -25.89
CA SER A 37 -4.96 1.79 -26.03
C SER A 37 -4.73 2.19 -27.49
N ALA A 38 -4.67 3.47 -27.79
CA ALA A 38 -4.34 3.97 -29.12
C ALA A 38 -2.94 3.51 -29.61
N SER A 39 -2.03 3.21 -28.69
CA SER A 39 -0.65 2.78 -28.97
C SER A 39 -0.34 1.33 -28.55
N SER A 40 -1.34 0.57 -28.07
CA SER A 40 -1.13 -0.83 -27.71
C SER A 40 -2.32 -1.71 -28.02
N LEU A 41 -2.07 -2.80 -28.71
CA LEU A 41 -2.99 -3.90 -28.92
C LEU A 41 -2.69 -4.98 -27.89
N ASN A 42 -3.58 -5.17 -26.92
CA ASN A 42 -3.44 -6.17 -25.87
C ASN A 42 -4.42 -7.31 -26.11
N THR A 43 -3.92 -8.55 -26.08
CA THR A 43 -4.78 -9.74 -26.22
C THR A 43 -5.64 -9.92 -24.97
N TYR A 44 -6.66 -10.76 -25.08
CA TYR A 44 -7.55 -11.07 -23.96
C TYR A 44 -6.79 -11.59 -22.71
N ALA A 45 -5.76 -12.40 -22.92
CA ALA A 45 -4.95 -12.96 -21.81
C ALA A 45 -4.10 -11.91 -21.10
N TYR A 46 -3.78 -10.79 -21.75
CA TYR A 46 -3.04 -9.69 -21.15
C TYR A 46 -3.86 -8.90 -20.14
N SER A 47 -5.17 -8.78 -20.40
CA SER A 47 -6.06 -8.07 -19.49
C SER A 47 -6.45 -8.94 -18.30
N TYR A 48 -6.63 -8.34 -17.14
CA TYR A 48 -7.01 -9.01 -15.90
C TYR A 48 -8.03 -8.20 -15.10
N PRO A 49 -8.98 -8.84 -14.43
CA PRO A 49 -9.75 -8.20 -13.38
C PRO A 49 -8.86 -7.90 -12.17
N PHE A 50 -8.77 -6.64 -11.80
CA PHE A 50 -8.30 -6.24 -10.47
C PHE A 50 -9.49 -6.30 -9.53
N LYS A 51 -9.42 -7.17 -8.53
CA LYS A 51 -10.46 -7.36 -7.52
C LYS A 51 -10.01 -6.80 -6.19
N SER A 52 -10.91 -6.10 -5.51
CA SER A 52 -10.73 -5.64 -4.14
C SER A 52 -11.97 -6.01 -3.32
N ASN A 53 -11.79 -6.85 -2.32
CA ASN A 53 -12.85 -7.29 -1.43
C ASN A 53 -12.55 -6.77 -0.03
N THR A 54 -13.43 -5.90 0.48
CA THR A 54 -13.30 -5.32 1.82
C THR A 54 -14.48 -5.77 2.68
N ASN A 55 -14.18 -6.39 3.82
CA ASN A 55 -15.11 -6.65 4.91
C ASN A 55 -14.74 -5.76 6.10
N SER A 56 -15.72 -5.11 6.70
CA SER A 56 -15.51 -4.24 7.85
C SER A 56 -16.55 -4.56 8.93
N PHE A 57 -16.07 -4.72 10.16
CA PHE A 57 -16.89 -4.89 11.36
C PHE A 57 -16.52 -3.78 12.34
N ILE A 58 -17.52 -3.14 12.91
CA ILE A 58 -17.35 -2.07 13.89
C ILE A 58 -18.32 -2.33 15.04
N ALA A 59 -17.82 -2.37 16.27
CA ALA A 59 -18.61 -2.36 17.49
C ALA A 59 -18.30 -1.08 18.27
N GLU A 60 -19.33 -0.39 18.74
CA GLU A 60 -19.23 0.88 19.43
C GLU A 60 -20.12 0.86 20.66
N LEU A 61 -19.57 1.29 21.79
CA LEU A 61 -20.30 1.51 23.05
C LEU A 61 -20.21 2.99 23.43
N GLN A 62 -21.33 3.65 23.49
CA GLN A 62 -21.48 5.01 24.01
C GLN A 62 -22.07 4.94 25.41
N SER A 63 -21.38 5.54 26.37
CA SER A 63 -21.76 5.53 27.79
C SER A 63 -21.80 6.95 28.36
N ARG A 64 -22.91 7.34 28.97
CA ARG A 64 -23.02 8.55 29.79
C ARG A 64 -22.78 8.17 31.25
N ILE A 65 -21.51 8.35 31.68
CA ILE A 65 -21.06 7.97 33.04
C ILE A 65 -21.67 8.90 34.10
N SER A 66 -21.80 10.19 33.75
CA SER A 66 -22.45 11.21 34.59
C SER A 66 -23.00 12.33 33.68
N PRO A 67 -23.73 13.33 34.25
CA PRO A 67 -24.15 14.48 33.44
C PRO A 67 -23.01 15.21 32.69
N ASN A 68 -21.82 15.13 33.23
CA ASN A 68 -20.65 15.86 32.70
C ASN A 68 -19.57 14.95 32.10
N VAL A 69 -19.76 13.63 32.13
CA VAL A 69 -18.75 12.66 31.64
C VAL A 69 -19.41 11.65 30.74
N SER A 70 -18.91 11.54 29.52
CA SER A 70 -19.27 10.50 28.57
C SER A 70 -18.04 9.79 28.02
N ASN A 71 -18.25 8.55 27.65
CA ASN A 71 -17.21 7.73 27.01
C ASN A 71 -17.74 7.10 25.72
N GLU A 72 -16.89 7.01 24.71
CA GLU A 72 -17.13 6.27 23.48
C GLU A 72 -15.96 5.30 23.26
N ALA A 73 -16.23 4.01 23.39
CA ALA A 73 -15.29 2.93 23.09
C ALA A 73 -15.67 2.28 21.76
N ARG A 74 -14.69 2.09 20.89
CA ARG A 74 -14.90 1.48 19.57
C ARG A 74 -13.82 0.45 19.28
N VAL A 75 -14.26 -0.69 18.73
CA VAL A 75 -13.38 -1.71 18.17
C VAL A 75 -13.80 -1.95 16.73
N SER A 76 -12.85 -1.95 15.82
CA SER A 76 -13.11 -2.30 14.43
C SER A 76 -12.12 -3.31 13.89
N PHE A 77 -12.59 -4.10 12.93
CA PHE A 77 -11.79 -5.02 12.14
C PHE A 77 -12.08 -4.79 10.67
N VAL A 78 -11.04 -4.52 9.89
CA VAL A 78 -11.13 -4.36 8.43
C VAL A 78 -10.24 -5.39 7.76
N ARG A 79 -10.84 -6.17 6.87
CA ARG A 79 -10.17 -7.19 6.08
C ARG A 79 -10.23 -6.81 4.61
N VAL A 80 -9.07 -6.54 4.00
CA VAL A 80 -8.94 -6.22 2.58
C VAL A 80 -8.22 -7.35 1.85
N ARG A 81 -8.74 -7.74 0.70
CA ARG A 81 -8.15 -8.76 -0.18
C ARG A 81 -8.13 -8.22 -1.60
N ASP A 82 -6.95 -7.81 -2.03
CA ASP A 82 -6.69 -7.30 -3.36
C ASP A 82 -5.99 -8.38 -4.19
N SER A 83 -6.50 -8.66 -5.37
CA SER A 83 -5.92 -9.66 -6.27
C SER A 83 -6.00 -9.23 -7.74
N ARG A 84 -5.10 -9.77 -8.54
CA ARG A 84 -5.12 -9.69 -9.99
C ARG A 84 -5.43 -11.06 -10.55
N ASP A 85 -6.66 -11.23 -11.04
CA ASP A 85 -7.11 -12.52 -11.57
C ASP A 85 -6.65 -12.67 -13.02
N ILE A 86 -5.54 -13.37 -13.19
CA ILE A 86 -4.98 -13.65 -14.51
C ILE A 86 -5.85 -14.67 -15.26
N LYS A 87 -5.91 -14.53 -16.58
CA LYS A 87 -6.75 -15.39 -17.44
C LYS A 87 -6.01 -16.59 -18.03
N ALA A 88 -4.68 -16.55 -18.00
CA ALA A 88 -3.85 -17.64 -18.51
C ALA A 88 -2.50 -17.64 -17.78
N ASN A 89 -1.92 -18.83 -17.61
CA ASN A 89 -0.55 -18.99 -17.13
C ASN A 89 0.38 -19.02 -18.34
N LEU A 90 0.59 -17.87 -18.94
CA LEU A 90 1.44 -17.69 -20.13
C LEU A 90 2.46 -16.59 -19.90
N PRO A 91 3.67 -16.69 -20.47
CA PRO A 91 4.61 -15.59 -20.46
C PRO A 91 4.05 -14.38 -21.19
N MET A 92 4.54 -13.19 -20.85
CA MET A 92 4.27 -11.99 -21.62
C MET A 92 5.15 -11.96 -22.87
N ILE A 93 4.56 -11.71 -24.03
CA ILE A 93 5.28 -11.45 -25.28
C ILE A 93 4.88 -10.05 -25.73
N SER A 94 5.87 -9.16 -25.83
CA SER A 94 5.68 -7.78 -26.29
C SER A 94 6.42 -7.58 -27.62
N ILE A 95 5.70 -7.17 -28.66
CA ILE A 95 6.26 -6.84 -29.97
C ILE A 95 6.11 -5.32 -30.13
N THR A 96 7.23 -4.58 -29.94
CA THR A 96 7.26 -3.12 -30.00
C THR A 96 7.53 -2.65 -31.43
N GLY A 97 7.08 -1.44 -31.79
CA GLY A 97 7.33 -0.86 -33.11
C GLY A 97 6.54 -1.53 -34.22
N VAL A 98 5.34 -2.05 -33.93
CA VAL A 98 4.38 -2.49 -34.94
C VAL A 98 3.61 -1.25 -35.40
N GLY A 99 4.01 -0.65 -36.50
CA GLY A 99 3.64 0.72 -36.83
C GLY A 99 4.15 1.68 -35.74
N SER A 100 3.27 2.48 -35.16
CA SER A 100 3.58 3.36 -34.01
C SER A 100 3.30 2.73 -32.64
N GLY A 101 2.94 1.44 -32.59
CA GLY A 101 2.40 0.80 -31.41
C GLY A 101 3.14 -0.45 -30.93
N THR A 102 2.53 -1.12 -29.98
CA THR A 102 3.02 -2.36 -29.37
C THR A 102 1.88 -3.39 -29.35
N VAL A 103 2.21 -4.65 -29.64
CA VAL A 103 1.31 -5.78 -29.45
C VAL A 103 1.77 -6.57 -28.25
N ASN A 104 0.87 -6.79 -27.28
CA ASN A 104 1.12 -7.57 -26.07
C ASN A 104 0.25 -8.83 -26.06
N ILE A 105 0.91 -9.97 -25.87
CA ILE A 105 0.34 -11.31 -25.88
C ILE A 105 0.68 -11.98 -24.55
N GLY A 106 -0.17 -12.86 -24.05
CA GLY A 106 0.05 -13.57 -22.78
C GLY A 106 -0.34 -12.75 -21.57
N THR A 107 0.18 -13.06 -20.40
CA THR A 107 -0.20 -12.44 -19.13
C THR A 107 0.67 -11.24 -18.81
N GLU A 108 0.06 -10.13 -18.42
CA GLU A 108 0.77 -8.91 -18.03
C GLU A 108 1.80 -9.21 -16.91
N ARG A 109 3.02 -8.76 -17.11
CA ARG A 109 4.21 -9.15 -16.35
C ARG A 109 4.11 -8.97 -14.83
N ASN A 110 3.51 -7.86 -14.38
CA ASN A 110 3.37 -7.54 -12.95
C ASN A 110 2.13 -8.18 -12.32
N SER A 111 1.30 -8.85 -13.13
CA SER A 111 0.06 -9.52 -12.69
C SER A 111 0.22 -11.02 -12.57
N GLN A 112 1.34 -11.58 -13.06
CA GLN A 112 1.59 -13.03 -13.08
C GLN A 112 1.58 -13.65 -11.69
N ALA A 113 2.04 -12.92 -10.67
CA ALA A 113 1.94 -13.31 -9.26
C ALA A 113 1.83 -12.05 -8.39
N ASN A 114 0.60 -11.65 -8.09
CA ASN A 114 0.36 -10.39 -7.37
C ASN A 114 -0.95 -10.43 -6.57
N TYR A 115 -0.84 -10.31 -5.26
CA TYR A 115 -1.95 -10.03 -4.35
C TYR A 115 -1.48 -9.27 -3.11
N LEU A 116 -2.38 -8.52 -2.49
CA LEU A 116 -2.16 -7.87 -1.21
C LEU A 116 -3.31 -8.19 -0.25
N ASN A 117 -2.99 -8.85 0.83
CA ASN A 117 -3.89 -9.12 1.94
C ASN A 117 -3.57 -8.19 3.10
N GLN A 118 -4.61 -7.59 3.67
CA GLN A 118 -4.48 -6.69 4.81
C GLN A 118 -5.56 -7.03 5.83
N ASP A 119 -5.16 -7.22 7.08
CA ASP A 119 -6.04 -7.35 8.24
C ASP A 119 -5.70 -6.24 9.23
N ILE A 120 -6.68 -5.42 9.60
CA ILE A 120 -6.48 -4.21 10.40
C ILE A 120 -7.45 -4.23 11.56
N TRP A 121 -6.93 -4.25 12.77
CA TRP A 121 -7.68 -4.02 14.00
C TRP A 121 -7.48 -2.59 14.46
N THR A 122 -8.56 -1.93 14.88
CA THR A 122 -8.50 -0.60 15.49
C THR A 122 -9.24 -0.62 16.82
N ILE A 123 -8.60 -0.10 17.85
CA ILE A 123 -9.18 0.08 19.18
C ILE A 123 -9.10 1.56 19.51
N GLU A 124 -10.25 2.17 19.75
CA GLU A 124 -10.40 3.58 20.10
C GLU A 124 -11.15 3.73 21.39
N ASP A 125 -10.76 4.69 22.21
CA ASP A 125 -11.48 5.11 23.38
C ASP A 125 -11.41 6.64 23.53
N ASN A 126 -12.55 7.28 23.79
CA ASN A 126 -12.71 8.71 23.93
C ASN A 126 -13.49 9.03 25.20
N LEU A 127 -12.83 9.62 26.17
CA LEU A 127 -13.46 10.19 27.35
C LEU A 127 -13.68 11.69 27.13
N THR A 128 -14.93 12.14 27.19
CA THR A 128 -15.31 13.55 27.15
C THR A 128 -15.72 14.00 28.55
N TRP A 129 -15.12 15.09 29.04
CA TRP A 129 -15.42 15.68 30.33
C TRP A 129 -15.77 17.17 30.18
N LEU A 130 -16.98 17.52 30.60
CA LEU A 130 -17.49 18.88 30.63
C LEU A 130 -17.23 19.51 31.99
N ARG A 131 -16.55 20.66 32.03
CA ARG A 131 -16.28 21.39 33.27
C ARG A 131 -16.32 22.90 33.04
N GLY A 132 -17.41 23.53 33.48
CA GLY A 132 -17.62 24.95 33.22
C GLY A 132 -17.65 25.25 31.74
N ASN A 133 -16.77 26.13 31.28
CA ASN A 133 -16.65 26.53 29.88
C ASN A 133 -15.68 25.65 29.07
N HIS A 134 -15.21 24.53 29.64
CA HIS A 134 -14.25 23.61 29.02
C HIS A 134 -14.91 22.30 28.62
N THR A 135 -14.51 21.78 27.47
CA THR A 135 -14.80 20.42 27.02
C THR A 135 -13.47 19.71 26.78
N PHE A 136 -13.07 18.89 27.77
CA PHE A 136 -11.87 18.06 27.65
C PHE A 136 -12.20 16.76 26.94
N ILE A 137 -11.31 16.35 26.04
CA ILE A 137 -11.35 15.03 25.39
C ILE A 137 -9.99 14.39 25.62
N PHE A 138 -10.00 13.20 26.22
CA PHE A 138 -8.84 12.33 26.37
C PHE A 138 -9.13 11.06 25.60
N GLY A 139 -8.17 10.62 24.77
CA GLY A 139 -8.44 9.44 23.99
C GLY A 139 -7.19 8.67 23.57
N THR A 140 -7.46 7.48 23.10
CA THR A 140 -6.46 6.62 22.46
C THR A 140 -7.01 6.08 21.14
N HIS A 141 -6.11 5.88 20.18
CA HIS A 141 -6.41 5.28 18.89
C HIS A 141 -5.27 4.34 18.53
N ASN A 142 -5.50 3.05 18.61
CA ASN A 142 -4.50 2.03 18.44
C ASN A 142 -4.86 1.15 17.25
N GLU A 143 -3.92 0.98 16.33
CA GLU A 143 -4.09 0.16 15.14
C GLU A 143 -3.07 -0.97 15.12
N PHE A 144 -3.52 -2.17 14.75
CA PHE A 144 -2.71 -3.35 14.57
C PHE A 144 -2.92 -3.84 13.16
N TYR A 145 -1.83 -3.99 12.43
CA TYR A 145 -1.82 -4.35 11.03
C TYR A 145 -1.14 -5.69 10.83
N HIS A 146 -1.72 -6.49 9.95
CA HIS A 146 -1.08 -7.68 9.42
C HIS A 146 -1.18 -7.63 7.89
N PHE A 147 -0.03 -7.74 7.23
CA PHE A 147 0.09 -7.66 5.78
C PHE A 147 0.70 -8.93 5.22
N LYS A 148 0.15 -9.38 4.09
CA LYS A 148 0.76 -10.43 3.27
C LYS A 148 0.72 -9.97 1.82
N ASN A 149 1.91 -9.76 1.23
CA ASN A 149 2.08 -9.20 -0.09
C ASN A 149 2.90 -10.15 -0.97
N MET A 150 2.26 -10.72 -1.97
CA MET A 150 2.94 -11.45 -3.04
C MET A 150 3.14 -10.52 -4.23
N PHE A 151 4.39 -10.34 -4.63
CA PHE A 151 4.74 -9.63 -5.85
C PHE A 151 5.98 -10.24 -6.47
N ILE A 152 5.76 -11.12 -7.45
CA ILE A 152 6.84 -11.72 -8.25
C ILE A 152 6.56 -11.34 -9.70
N SER A 153 7.17 -10.25 -10.16
CA SER A 153 7.05 -9.83 -11.55
C SER A 153 7.78 -10.80 -12.48
N ASP A 154 7.28 -10.92 -13.70
CA ASP A 154 7.86 -11.79 -14.74
C ASP A 154 7.94 -13.28 -14.34
N LYS A 155 7.10 -13.75 -13.42
CA LYS A 155 7.15 -15.13 -12.91
C LYS A 155 6.98 -16.21 -13.99
N PHE A 156 6.25 -15.91 -15.04
CA PHE A 156 6.05 -16.80 -16.19
C PHE A 156 6.99 -16.47 -17.35
N GLY A 157 7.94 -15.54 -17.15
CA GLY A 157 8.78 -14.99 -18.18
C GLY A 157 8.13 -13.82 -18.92
N SER A 158 8.96 -12.94 -19.44
CA SER A 158 8.57 -11.82 -20.33
C SER A 158 9.57 -11.65 -21.43
N TYR A 159 9.09 -11.59 -22.67
CA TYR A 159 9.86 -11.52 -23.88
C TYR A 159 9.52 -10.26 -24.65
N THR A 160 10.53 -9.49 -25.09
CA THR A 160 10.33 -8.31 -25.91
C THR A 160 11.04 -8.45 -27.25
N PHE A 161 10.31 -8.29 -28.33
CA PHE A 161 10.82 -8.22 -29.71
C PHE A 161 10.70 -6.79 -30.21
N LYS A 162 11.75 -6.27 -30.83
CA LYS A 162 11.74 -4.95 -31.47
C LYS A 162 11.40 -5.08 -32.93
N GLY A 163 10.15 -4.73 -33.30
CA GLY A 163 9.62 -4.87 -34.64
C GLY A 163 9.01 -6.25 -34.91
N TYR A 164 8.05 -6.25 -35.80
CA TYR A 164 7.41 -7.48 -36.29
C TYR A 164 8.40 -8.40 -36.99
N ASP A 165 9.35 -7.85 -37.76
CA ASP A 165 10.31 -8.63 -38.53
C ASP A 165 11.23 -9.50 -37.66
N ASN A 166 11.66 -8.99 -36.52
CA ASN A 166 12.45 -9.79 -35.57
C ASN A 166 11.63 -10.91 -34.92
N PHE A 167 10.37 -10.66 -34.61
CA PHE A 167 9.47 -11.68 -34.11
C PHE A 167 9.19 -12.74 -35.20
N LYS A 168 8.93 -12.30 -36.42
CA LYS A 168 8.69 -13.20 -37.57
C LYS A 168 9.91 -14.06 -37.85
N ALA A 169 11.11 -13.48 -37.89
CA ALA A 169 12.36 -14.23 -38.10
C ALA A 169 12.57 -15.29 -37.03
N TYR A 170 12.29 -14.98 -35.74
CA TYR A 170 12.32 -15.97 -34.68
C TYR A 170 11.31 -17.09 -34.95
N TYR A 171 10.06 -16.75 -35.29
CA TYR A 171 9.00 -17.72 -35.51
C TYR A 171 9.30 -18.65 -36.69
N ASP A 172 9.76 -18.09 -37.81
CA ASP A 172 10.11 -18.86 -39.02
C ASP A 172 11.26 -19.85 -38.73
N ASP A 173 12.33 -19.38 -38.08
CA ASP A 173 13.49 -20.22 -37.72
C ASP A 173 13.10 -21.29 -36.66
N TYR A 174 12.21 -20.95 -35.72
CA TYR A 174 11.68 -21.89 -34.73
C TYR A 174 10.86 -23.01 -35.39
N MET A 175 9.95 -22.66 -36.31
CA MET A 175 9.12 -23.63 -37.03
C MET A 175 9.92 -24.53 -37.97
N ALA A 176 11.02 -23.99 -38.51
CA ALA A 176 11.95 -24.77 -39.36
C ALA A 176 12.95 -25.61 -38.57
N GLY A 177 13.03 -25.43 -37.23
CA GLY A 177 14.05 -26.09 -36.42
C GLY A 177 15.47 -25.57 -36.64
N THR A 178 15.62 -24.35 -37.15
CA THR A 178 16.89 -23.72 -37.58
C THR A 178 17.30 -22.52 -36.73
N LEU A 179 16.85 -22.46 -35.46
CA LEU A 179 17.24 -21.39 -34.55
C LEU A 179 18.74 -21.28 -34.41
N ASP A 180 19.28 -20.09 -34.69
CA ASP A 180 20.73 -19.81 -34.55
C ASP A 180 21.03 -19.41 -33.08
N PRO A 181 21.83 -20.19 -32.34
CA PRO A 181 22.16 -19.89 -30.95
C PRO A 181 23.06 -18.64 -30.80
N ASN A 182 23.62 -18.13 -31.86
CA ASN A 182 24.47 -16.93 -31.89
C ASN A 182 23.70 -15.66 -32.25
N LYS A 183 22.42 -15.79 -32.66
CA LYS A 183 21.56 -14.67 -33.03
C LYS A 183 20.70 -14.23 -31.85
N ALA A 184 20.64 -12.92 -31.59
CA ALA A 184 19.73 -12.32 -30.65
C ALA A 184 18.40 -11.98 -31.36
N TYR A 185 17.43 -12.84 -31.29
CA TYR A 185 16.09 -12.61 -31.88
C TYR A 185 15.24 -11.63 -31.07
N MET A 186 15.36 -11.68 -29.76
CA MET A 186 14.62 -10.83 -28.84
C MET A 186 15.50 -9.72 -28.26
N ASN A 187 14.89 -8.60 -27.94
CA ASN A 187 15.60 -7.45 -27.35
C ASN A 187 15.74 -7.58 -25.84
N GLN A 188 14.78 -8.25 -25.20
CA GLN A 188 14.81 -8.42 -23.76
C GLN A 188 14.07 -9.70 -23.36
N TYR A 189 14.63 -10.36 -22.37
CA TYR A 189 14.01 -11.42 -21.60
C TYR A 189 14.09 -11.07 -20.12
N ARG A 190 12.99 -11.25 -19.41
CA ARG A 190 12.92 -11.14 -17.96
C ARG A 190 12.27 -12.36 -17.35
N TYR A 191 12.77 -12.72 -16.18
CA TYR A 191 12.21 -13.80 -15.38
C TYR A 191 12.40 -13.50 -13.89
N GLY A 192 11.36 -13.68 -13.10
CA GLY A 192 11.40 -13.54 -11.65
C GLY A 192 10.95 -14.81 -10.95
N GLN A 193 11.62 -15.15 -9.87
CA GLN A 193 11.26 -16.32 -9.07
C GLN A 193 11.50 -16.11 -7.59
N ALA A 194 10.75 -16.87 -6.76
CA ALA A 194 11.09 -17.02 -5.36
C ALA A 194 12.23 -18.05 -5.22
N ASN A 195 13.19 -17.73 -4.37
CA ASN A 195 14.26 -18.65 -4.01
C ASN A 195 13.72 -19.70 -3.03
N THR A 196 13.31 -20.85 -3.55
CA THR A 196 12.68 -21.90 -2.77
C THR A 196 13.59 -22.54 -1.73
N SER A 197 14.92 -22.45 -1.90
CA SER A 197 15.87 -22.92 -0.88
C SER A 197 15.85 -22.07 0.38
N VAL A 198 15.41 -20.81 0.27
CA VAL A 198 15.27 -19.87 1.38
C VAL A 198 13.82 -19.81 1.87
N THR A 199 12.89 -19.75 0.93
CA THR A 199 11.46 -19.49 1.24
C THR A 199 10.61 -20.74 1.41
N GLY A 200 11.04 -21.87 0.85
CA GLY A 200 10.27 -23.12 0.83
C GLY A 200 9.02 -23.09 -0.09
N ASP A 201 8.71 -21.94 -0.70
CA ASP A 201 7.48 -21.73 -1.49
C ASP A 201 7.78 -20.98 -2.80
N PRO A 202 7.47 -21.54 -3.98
CA PRO A 202 7.62 -20.83 -5.26
C PRO A 202 6.62 -19.68 -5.43
N ASN A 203 5.59 -19.59 -4.59
CA ASN A 203 4.61 -18.51 -4.50
C ASN A 203 4.79 -17.66 -3.23
N TRP A 204 6.02 -17.55 -2.78
CA TRP A 204 6.31 -16.86 -1.54
C TRP A 204 5.78 -15.42 -1.55
N ALA A 205 5.24 -15.00 -0.41
CA ALA A 205 4.77 -13.64 -0.15
C ALA A 205 5.46 -13.10 1.09
N SER A 206 5.85 -11.83 1.05
CA SER A 206 6.33 -11.17 2.27
C SER A 206 5.16 -11.00 3.25
N GLU A 207 5.41 -11.31 4.52
CA GLU A 207 4.42 -11.27 5.58
C GLU A 207 5.01 -10.55 6.79
N PHE A 208 4.29 -9.58 7.35
CA PHE A 208 4.74 -8.81 8.51
C PHE A 208 3.56 -8.14 9.22
N SER A 209 3.80 -7.79 10.48
CA SER A 209 2.86 -7.10 11.34
C SER A 209 3.45 -5.82 11.90
N SER A 210 2.59 -4.82 12.08
CA SER A 210 2.97 -3.54 12.66
C SER A 210 1.82 -2.99 13.51
N GLY A 211 2.11 -1.97 14.32
CA GLY A 211 1.12 -1.25 15.08
C GLY A 211 1.39 0.24 15.08
N GLN A 212 0.35 1.02 15.34
CA GLN A 212 0.45 2.45 15.62
C GLN A 212 -0.38 2.75 16.85
N PHE A 213 0.28 3.24 17.89
CA PHE A 213 -0.37 3.63 19.14
C PHE A 213 -0.49 5.14 19.18
N GLY A 214 -1.70 5.65 19.37
CA GLY A 214 -1.99 7.06 19.43
C GLY A 214 -2.66 7.45 20.75
N PHE A 215 -2.14 8.46 21.41
CA PHE A 215 -2.72 9.03 22.64
C PHE A 215 -2.91 10.53 22.43
N TYR A 216 -4.03 11.07 22.87
CA TYR A 216 -4.32 12.49 22.70
C TYR A 216 -5.12 13.08 23.84
N ALA A 217 -4.89 14.37 24.04
CA ALA A 217 -5.68 15.21 24.92
C ALA A 217 -6.00 16.52 24.19
N GLN A 218 -7.23 16.98 24.31
CA GLN A 218 -7.72 18.22 23.70
C GLN A 218 -8.63 18.93 24.67
N ASP A 219 -8.59 20.26 24.68
CA ASP A 219 -9.57 21.11 25.32
C ASP A 219 -10.21 22.03 24.28
N LYS A 220 -11.53 22.13 24.35
CA LYS A 220 -12.30 23.18 23.70
C LYS A 220 -12.79 24.12 24.79
N TRP A 221 -12.20 25.30 24.84
CA TRP A 221 -12.49 26.35 25.83
C TRP A 221 -13.36 27.43 25.21
N ASN A 222 -14.58 27.60 25.69
CA ASN A 222 -15.43 28.73 25.39
C ASN A 222 -15.04 29.88 26.35
N ALA A 223 -13.97 30.62 25.97
CA ALA A 223 -13.37 31.64 26.79
C ALA A 223 -14.34 32.83 27.01
N SER A 224 -15.24 33.07 26.05
CA SER A 224 -16.38 33.99 26.17
C SER A 224 -17.53 33.48 25.31
N ASN A 225 -18.66 34.20 25.33
CA ASN A 225 -19.83 33.82 24.50
C ASN A 225 -19.54 33.93 23.00
N ASN A 226 -18.53 34.67 22.60
CA ASN A 226 -18.16 34.95 21.22
C ASN A 226 -16.78 34.42 20.83
N PHE A 227 -15.99 33.84 21.76
CA PHE A 227 -14.66 33.33 21.47
C PHE A 227 -14.47 31.91 21.99
N THR A 228 -14.14 31.01 21.07
CA THR A 228 -13.81 29.63 21.37
C THR A 228 -12.38 29.33 20.95
N LEU A 229 -11.58 28.75 21.84
CA LEU A 229 -10.24 28.24 21.57
C LEU A 229 -10.26 26.72 21.71
N THR A 230 -9.69 26.03 20.74
CA THR A 230 -9.47 24.57 20.80
C THR A 230 -7.97 24.31 20.69
N TYR A 231 -7.42 23.56 21.62
CA TYR A 231 -6.02 23.17 21.58
C TYR A 231 -5.83 21.74 22.08
N GLY A 232 -4.80 21.09 21.59
CA GLY A 232 -4.55 19.71 21.95
C GLY A 232 -3.20 19.20 21.46
N LEU A 233 -2.87 18.06 22.00
CA LEU A 233 -1.65 17.34 21.66
C LEU A 233 -1.98 15.87 21.38
N ARG A 234 -1.38 15.32 20.33
CA ARG A 234 -1.41 13.88 20.04
C ARG A 234 0.02 13.34 19.95
N LEU A 235 0.23 12.18 20.52
CA LEU A 235 1.43 11.39 20.41
C LEU A 235 1.12 10.15 19.58
N ASP A 236 1.86 9.93 18.50
CA ASP A 236 1.80 8.73 17.66
C ASP A 236 3.10 7.92 17.81
N ILE A 237 2.98 6.62 18.09
CA ILE A 237 4.10 5.69 18.29
C ILE A 237 3.92 4.52 17.32
N PRO A 238 4.51 4.57 16.11
CA PRO A 238 4.57 3.42 15.22
C PRO A 238 5.52 2.35 15.75
N VAL A 239 5.15 1.08 15.58
CA VAL A 239 5.95 -0.08 15.99
C VAL A 239 5.89 -1.15 14.92
N PHE A 240 7.03 -1.75 14.56
CA PHE A 240 7.08 -2.97 13.76
C PHE A 240 7.36 -4.15 14.66
N PHE A 241 6.53 -5.20 14.57
CA PHE A 241 6.67 -6.39 15.40
C PHE A 241 7.67 -7.36 14.79
N ASP A 242 7.75 -7.42 13.48
CA ASP A 242 8.63 -8.30 12.72
C ASP A 242 9.91 -7.59 12.29
N THR A 243 10.91 -8.39 11.93
CA THR A 243 12.23 -7.95 11.42
C THR A 243 12.46 -8.61 10.06
N PRO A 244 12.90 -7.88 9.04
CA PRO A 244 13.27 -8.46 7.75
C PRO A 244 14.43 -9.46 7.89
N MET A 245 14.54 -10.38 6.94
CA MET A 245 15.58 -11.42 6.94
C MET A 245 16.98 -10.82 6.83
N GLU A 246 17.93 -11.36 7.58
CA GLU A 246 19.33 -10.97 7.51
C GLU A 246 19.99 -11.48 6.22
N ASN A 247 20.61 -10.55 5.48
CA ASN A 247 21.55 -10.87 4.42
C ASN A 247 22.96 -10.52 4.91
N ALA A 248 23.70 -11.53 5.33
CA ALA A 248 25.02 -11.35 5.93
C ALA A 248 26.03 -10.75 4.93
N GLU A 249 25.95 -11.11 3.63
CA GLU A 249 26.83 -10.59 2.58
C GLU A 249 26.57 -9.09 2.35
N PHE A 250 25.30 -8.69 2.24
CA PHE A 250 24.96 -7.28 2.12
C PHE A 250 25.38 -6.51 3.38
N ASN A 251 25.12 -7.05 4.55
CA ASN A 251 25.47 -6.39 5.81
C ASN A 251 26.98 -6.16 5.94
N ALA A 252 27.80 -7.15 5.56
CA ALA A 252 29.27 -7.01 5.53
C ALA A 252 29.73 -5.96 4.50
N LEU A 253 29.12 -5.96 3.30
CA LEU A 253 29.40 -4.94 2.27
C LEU A 253 29.00 -3.55 2.76
N SER A 254 27.84 -3.40 3.35
CA SER A 254 27.33 -2.13 3.89
C SER A 254 28.25 -1.56 4.98
N GLU A 255 28.77 -2.42 5.83
CA GLU A 255 29.75 -2.03 6.87
C GLU A 255 31.07 -1.56 6.22
N LYS A 256 31.63 -2.34 5.27
CA LYS A 256 32.82 -1.98 4.52
C LYS A 256 32.71 -0.65 3.77
N MET A 257 31.53 -0.39 3.21
CA MET A 257 31.22 0.84 2.44
C MET A 257 30.81 2.02 3.33
N GLY A 258 30.65 1.81 4.62
CA GLY A 258 30.22 2.87 5.54
C GLY A 258 28.76 3.30 5.38
N TRP A 259 27.91 2.51 4.73
CA TRP A 259 26.48 2.85 4.56
C TRP A 259 25.69 2.81 5.86
N GLY A 260 26.12 1.98 6.81
CA GLY A 260 25.54 1.88 8.14
C GLY A 260 24.10 1.39 8.17
N MET A 261 23.67 0.64 7.14
CA MET A 261 22.34 0.03 7.00
C MET A 261 22.48 -1.48 6.91
N LYS A 262 21.54 -2.23 7.50
CA LYS A 262 21.46 -3.68 7.45
C LYS A 262 20.09 -4.12 6.99
N THR A 263 19.99 -5.26 6.30
CA THR A 263 18.69 -5.80 5.86
C THR A 263 17.79 -6.15 7.04
N ASN A 264 18.38 -6.62 8.15
CA ASN A 264 17.70 -6.97 9.40
C ASN A 264 17.67 -5.82 10.42
N ASP A 265 17.92 -4.59 10.02
CA ASP A 265 17.69 -3.45 10.91
C ASP A 265 16.19 -3.41 11.25
N LYS A 266 15.88 -3.53 12.54
CA LYS A 266 14.51 -3.37 13.00
C LYS A 266 14.07 -1.93 12.72
N LEU A 267 12.98 -1.78 11.99
CA LEU A 267 12.41 -0.47 11.70
C LEU A 267 12.02 0.20 13.01
N LYS A 268 12.78 1.20 13.42
CA LYS A 268 12.56 1.99 14.64
C LYS A 268 11.96 3.32 14.26
N PHE A 269 10.84 3.62 14.87
CA PHE A 269 10.22 4.93 14.71
C PHE A 269 10.31 5.72 16.01
N SER A 270 10.67 6.98 15.86
CA SER A 270 10.59 7.91 16.98
C SER A 270 9.12 8.26 17.26
N PRO A 271 8.72 8.43 18.52
CA PRO A 271 7.43 9.01 18.85
C PRO A 271 7.24 10.36 18.16
N MET A 272 6.07 10.60 17.60
CA MET A 272 5.76 11.80 16.83
C MET A 272 4.69 12.62 17.53
N LEU A 273 5.03 13.87 17.85
CA LEU A 273 4.11 14.82 18.47
C LEU A 273 3.35 15.58 17.40
N SER A 274 2.06 15.74 17.60
CA SER A 274 1.12 16.44 16.71
C SER A 274 0.32 17.48 17.50
N PRO A 275 0.92 18.64 17.84
CA PRO A 275 0.22 19.75 18.46
C PRO A 275 -0.75 20.39 17.47
N ARG A 276 -1.87 20.88 17.99
CA ARG A 276 -2.87 21.60 17.20
C ARG A 276 -3.55 22.67 18.03
N VAL A 277 -3.87 23.77 17.36
CA VAL A 277 -4.63 24.88 17.93
C VAL A 277 -5.59 25.42 16.89
N GLY A 278 -6.77 25.80 17.31
CA GLY A 278 -7.76 26.43 16.46
C GLY A 278 -8.60 27.41 17.27
N PHE A 279 -9.12 28.44 16.62
CA PHE A 279 -10.01 29.42 17.24
C PHE A 279 -11.18 29.76 16.33
N ARG A 280 -12.27 30.19 16.96
CA ARG A 280 -13.42 30.82 16.33
C ARG A 280 -13.79 32.06 17.14
N TRP A 281 -13.84 33.21 16.49
CA TRP A 281 -14.18 34.48 17.11
C TRP A 281 -15.30 35.16 16.32
N ASP A 282 -16.45 35.33 16.96
CA ASP A 282 -17.55 36.13 16.49
C ASP A 282 -17.34 37.56 17.01
N ILE A 283 -16.72 38.39 16.15
CA ILE A 283 -16.13 39.70 16.54
C ILE A 283 -17.16 40.59 17.23
N ASN A 284 -18.36 40.67 16.69
CA ASN A 284 -19.41 41.53 17.17
C ASN A 284 -20.48 40.81 18.01
N SER A 285 -20.38 39.51 18.20
CA SER A 285 -21.36 38.66 18.88
C SER A 285 -22.74 38.61 18.19
N ASP A 286 -22.82 38.98 16.92
CA ASP A 286 -24.04 39.04 16.10
C ASP A 286 -24.01 38.00 14.94
N ARG A 287 -22.93 37.19 14.89
CA ARG A 287 -22.63 36.18 13.85
C ARG A 287 -22.41 36.72 12.45
N LYS A 288 -22.35 38.04 12.29
CA LYS A 288 -22.14 38.70 10.98
C LYS A 288 -20.67 38.77 10.58
N PHE A 289 -19.76 38.75 11.56
CA PHE A 289 -18.32 38.76 11.32
C PHE A 289 -17.65 37.69 12.18
N ILE A 290 -17.28 36.55 11.55
CA ILE A 290 -16.65 35.45 12.25
C ILE A 290 -15.25 35.25 11.67
N LEU A 291 -14.23 35.42 12.52
CA LEU A 291 -12.86 35.06 12.22
C LEU A 291 -12.58 33.66 12.78
N ARG A 292 -12.03 32.77 11.97
CA ARG A 292 -11.64 31.43 12.38
C ARG A 292 -10.28 31.08 11.81
N GLY A 293 -9.52 30.30 12.55
CA GLY A 293 -8.21 29.88 12.10
C GLY A 293 -7.68 28.73 12.92
N GLY A 294 -6.60 28.15 12.42
CA GLY A 294 -5.93 27.07 13.12
C GLY A 294 -4.58 26.74 12.53
N ALA A 295 -3.79 26.11 13.38
CA ALA A 295 -2.48 25.57 13.05
C ALA A 295 -2.36 24.18 13.67
N GLY A 296 -1.73 23.24 12.96
CA GLY A 296 -1.51 21.93 13.53
C GLY A 296 -0.52 21.08 12.74
N VAL A 297 0.16 20.24 13.47
CA VAL A 297 0.99 19.17 12.91
C VAL A 297 0.14 17.89 12.87
N PHE A 298 0.17 17.21 11.75
CA PHE A 298 -0.61 15.99 11.52
C PHE A 298 0.32 14.87 11.05
N THR A 299 0.33 13.77 11.77
CA THR A 299 1.05 12.55 11.39
C THR A 299 0.17 11.74 10.44
N GLY A 300 0.73 11.39 9.28
CA GLY A 300 0.09 10.51 8.30
C GLY A 300 0.58 9.08 8.42
N ARG A 301 -0.13 8.14 7.81
CA ARG A 301 0.36 6.79 7.58
C ARG A 301 1.24 6.76 6.35
N ILE A 302 2.21 5.85 6.34
CA ILE A 302 2.93 5.50 5.12
C ILE A 302 2.16 4.39 4.37
N PRO A 303 2.29 4.30 3.05
CA PRO A 303 1.84 3.12 2.32
C PRO A 303 2.65 1.89 2.76
N PHE A 304 2.01 0.95 3.47
CA PHE A 304 2.70 -0.23 3.99
C PHE A 304 3.26 -1.16 2.90
N VAL A 305 2.77 -1.03 1.65
CA VAL A 305 3.38 -1.69 0.49
C VAL A 305 4.85 -1.28 0.28
N TRP A 306 5.24 -0.06 0.65
CA TRP A 306 6.64 0.36 0.60
C TRP A 306 7.49 -0.34 1.67
N VAL A 307 6.93 -0.53 2.86
CA VAL A 307 7.57 -1.30 3.93
C VAL A 307 7.70 -2.78 3.56
N SER A 308 6.70 -3.32 2.85
CA SER A 308 6.75 -4.69 2.31
C SER A 308 8.01 -4.94 1.48
N ASN A 309 8.53 -3.91 0.78
CA ASN A 309 9.77 -4.04 0.02
C ASN A 309 11.00 -4.31 0.90
N ASN A 310 11.01 -3.87 2.16
CA ASN A 310 12.10 -4.21 3.08
C ASN A 310 12.05 -5.69 3.50
N PHE A 311 10.86 -6.28 3.54
CA PHE A 311 10.68 -7.68 3.89
C PHE A 311 10.89 -8.62 2.69
N SER A 312 10.57 -8.19 1.47
CA SER A 312 10.75 -8.97 0.25
C SER A 312 12.10 -8.72 -0.44
N GLY A 313 12.66 -7.53 -0.29
CA GLY A 313 13.90 -7.10 -0.94
C GLY A 313 15.11 -7.20 -0.01
N THR A 314 15.37 -8.34 0.61
CA THR A 314 16.61 -8.55 1.38
C THR A 314 17.74 -9.11 0.52
N GLY A 315 17.45 -9.40 -0.77
CA GLY A 315 18.38 -10.05 -1.69
C GLY A 315 18.47 -11.56 -1.54
N LEU A 316 17.59 -12.19 -0.75
CA LEU A 316 17.62 -13.63 -0.50
C LEU A 316 16.38 -14.37 -1.00
N GLN A 317 15.18 -13.77 -0.83
CA GLN A 317 13.90 -14.44 -1.06
C GLN A 317 13.47 -14.46 -2.52
N LEU A 318 13.83 -13.40 -3.28
CA LEU A 318 13.45 -13.23 -4.68
C LEU A 318 14.69 -13.05 -5.53
N SER A 319 14.67 -13.59 -6.73
CA SER A 319 15.69 -13.40 -7.75
C SER A 319 15.06 -12.93 -9.04
N SER A 320 15.70 -11.99 -9.75
CA SER A 320 15.28 -11.51 -11.06
C SER A 320 16.39 -11.67 -12.08
N TYR A 321 16.00 -12.07 -13.27
CA TYR A 321 16.89 -12.20 -14.44
C TYR A 321 16.45 -11.17 -15.47
N ASP A 322 17.38 -10.39 -15.99
CA ASP A 322 17.13 -9.41 -17.04
C ASP A 322 18.28 -9.49 -18.06
N SER A 323 17.95 -9.85 -19.28
CA SER A 323 18.89 -9.98 -20.36
C SER A 323 18.47 -9.08 -21.52
N ASN A 324 19.38 -8.26 -22.01
CA ASN A 324 19.11 -7.25 -23.03
C ASN A 324 19.97 -7.42 -24.27
N ASN A 325 19.40 -7.17 -25.46
CA ASN A 325 20.09 -7.14 -26.74
C ASN A 325 20.99 -8.37 -26.98
N SER A 326 22.31 -8.19 -27.14
CA SER A 326 23.24 -9.29 -27.43
C SER A 326 23.29 -10.37 -26.34
N SER A 327 22.89 -10.05 -25.12
CA SER A 327 22.83 -11.02 -24.02
C SER A 327 21.64 -11.97 -24.13
N THR A 328 20.72 -11.75 -25.08
CA THR A 328 19.58 -12.66 -25.35
C THR A 328 19.91 -13.75 -26.36
N LYS A 329 21.16 -13.84 -26.82
CA LYS A 329 21.60 -14.91 -27.74
C LYS A 329 21.38 -16.30 -27.14
N GLY A 330 20.83 -17.20 -27.93
CA GLY A 330 20.56 -18.56 -27.53
C GLY A 330 19.38 -18.75 -26.56
N LEU A 331 18.69 -17.64 -26.19
CA LEU A 331 17.44 -17.74 -25.44
C LEU A 331 16.28 -18.11 -26.36
N GLU A 332 15.35 -18.89 -25.81
CA GLU A 332 14.19 -19.40 -26.53
C GLU A 332 12.88 -18.87 -25.93
N LEU A 333 11.87 -18.73 -26.77
CA LEU A 333 10.52 -18.43 -26.28
C LEU A 333 9.92 -19.71 -25.66
N ILE A 334 9.88 -19.75 -24.34
CA ILE A 334 9.35 -20.86 -23.57
C ILE A 334 7.94 -20.49 -23.10
N LEU A 335 6.92 -21.17 -23.62
CA LEU A 335 5.51 -20.91 -23.27
C LEU A 335 5.10 -21.57 -21.97
N ASP A 336 5.81 -22.61 -21.52
CA ASP A 336 5.56 -23.27 -20.25
C ASP A 336 6.21 -22.51 -19.09
N PRO A 337 5.42 -21.91 -18.17
CA PRO A 337 5.97 -21.15 -17.05
C PRO A 337 6.89 -21.96 -16.13
N SER A 338 6.71 -23.28 -16.05
CA SER A 338 7.51 -24.15 -15.19
C SER A 338 8.93 -24.39 -15.72
N LYS A 339 9.17 -24.07 -16.99
CA LYS A 339 10.45 -24.32 -17.69
C LYS A 339 11.30 -23.05 -17.89
N GLN A 340 10.92 -21.91 -17.33
CA GLN A 340 11.62 -20.63 -17.51
C GLN A 340 13.07 -20.68 -17.01
N ASN A 341 13.39 -21.54 -16.04
CA ASN A 341 14.77 -21.76 -15.57
C ASN A 341 15.75 -22.13 -16.69
N ALA A 342 15.29 -22.80 -17.76
CA ALA A 342 16.17 -23.18 -18.88
C ALA A 342 16.79 -21.95 -19.57
N ASN A 343 16.10 -20.81 -19.63
CA ASN A 343 16.67 -19.56 -20.12
C ASN A 343 17.55 -18.88 -19.06
N ALA A 344 17.13 -18.90 -17.80
CA ALA A 344 17.92 -18.34 -16.69
C ALA A 344 19.30 -19.01 -16.58
N ASP A 345 19.35 -20.34 -16.73
CA ASP A 345 20.59 -21.11 -16.70
C ASP A 345 21.55 -20.73 -17.87
N LYS A 346 20.99 -20.44 -19.07
CA LYS A 346 21.76 -19.98 -20.23
C LYS A 346 22.36 -18.59 -20.03
N MET A 347 21.76 -17.75 -19.18
CA MET A 347 22.23 -16.37 -18.97
C MET A 347 23.54 -16.29 -18.19
N LYS A 348 24.06 -17.40 -17.65
CA LYS A 348 25.32 -17.48 -16.89
C LYS A 348 25.42 -16.47 -15.72
N VAL A 349 24.29 -16.00 -15.21
CA VAL A 349 24.21 -15.15 -14.04
C VAL A 349 23.91 -16.09 -12.87
N SER A 350 24.88 -16.26 -11.99
CA SER A 350 24.89 -17.33 -10.98
C SER A 350 23.78 -17.27 -9.93
N ALA A 351 22.98 -16.21 -9.87
CA ALA A 351 21.86 -16.12 -8.92
C ALA A 351 20.76 -15.12 -9.34
N GLY A 352 20.82 -14.55 -10.57
CA GLY A 352 20.00 -13.40 -10.94
C GLY A 352 20.41 -12.12 -10.19
N ASN A 353 19.85 -11.00 -10.58
CA ASN A 353 19.97 -9.76 -9.84
C ASN A 353 19.10 -9.85 -8.59
N GLN A 354 19.66 -9.40 -7.48
CA GLN A 354 18.94 -9.36 -6.20
C GLN A 354 18.81 -7.91 -5.77
N ASP A 355 17.58 -7.43 -5.70
CA ASP A 355 17.32 -6.09 -5.20
C ASP A 355 17.35 -6.11 -3.67
N VAL A 356 18.11 -5.18 -3.08
CA VAL A 356 18.15 -4.98 -1.64
C VAL A 356 17.50 -3.66 -1.29
N ALA A 357 16.42 -3.71 -0.53
CA ALA A 357 15.69 -2.57 -0.02
C ALA A 357 15.90 -2.46 1.50
N VAL A 358 16.45 -1.34 1.95
CA VAL A 358 16.69 -1.05 3.36
C VAL A 358 16.14 0.31 3.73
N CYS A 359 15.70 0.47 4.98
CA CYS A 359 15.29 1.77 5.50
C CYS A 359 16.46 2.48 6.18
N GLY A 360 16.55 3.79 5.93
CA GLY A 360 17.51 4.63 6.65
C GLY A 360 17.19 4.72 8.15
N LYS A 361 18.22 4.86 8.99
CA LYS A 361 18.11 4.90 10.47
C LYS A 361 17.18 6.01 11.00
N ASN A 362 16.99 7.08 10.23
CA ASN A 362 16.18 8.25 10.58
C ASN A 362 14.83 8.28 9.87
N PHE A 363 14.38 7.14 9.35
CA PHE A 363 13.08 7.06 8.70
C PHE A 363 11.94 7.42 9.67
N LYS A 364 11.02 8.29 9.23
CA LYS A 364 9.85 8.73 10.00
C LYS A 364 8.62 8.72 9.11
N PHE A 365 7.45 8.56 9.71
CA PHE A 365 6.20 8.81 9.02
C PHE A 365 6.09 10.28 8.64
N ALA A 366 5.37 10.56 7.57
CA ALA A 366 5.17 11.92 7.10
C ALA A 366 4.40 12.74 8.13
N GLN A 367 4.89 13.93 8.45
CA GLN A 367 4.18 14.93 9.23
C GLN A 367 3.95 16.17 8.36
N ASN A 368 2.73 16.67 8.39
CA ASN A 368 2.34 17.86 7.65
C ASN A 368 1.97 18.98 8.62
N LEU A 369 2.57 20.15 8.46
CA LEU A 369 2.09 21.39 9.07
C LEU A 369 0.94 21.94 8.20
N ARG A 370 -0.21 22.14 8.82
CA ARG A 370 -1.37 22.78 8.16
C ARG A 370 -1.72 24.06 8.90
N LEU A 371 -1.93 25.10 8.12
CA LEU A 371 -2.36 26.42 8.58
C LEU A 371 -3.63 26.79 7.81
N ASN A 372 -4.60 27.34 8.49
CA ASN A 372 -5.78 27.89 7.87
C ASN A 372 -6.20 29.19 8.57
N LEU A 373 -6.76 30.12 7.81
CA LEU A 373 -7.42 31.31 8.29
C LEU A 373 -8.63 31.54 7.40
N GLY A 374 -9.78 31.77 8.00
CA GLY A 374 -11.03 32.03 7.32
C GLY A 374 -11.79 33.17 7.97
N PHE A 375 -12.49 33.91 7.16
CA PHE A 375 -13.34 35.01 7.58
C PHE A 375 -14.71 34.85 6.94
N ASP A 376 -15.74 34.65 7.75
CA ASP A 376 -17.12 34.56 7.29
C ASP A 376 -17.81 35.88 7.60
N PHE A 377 -18.48 36.49 6.63
CA PHE A 377 -19.16 37.77 6.82
C PHE A 377 -20.47 37.84 6.03
N GLU A 378 -21.43 38.55 6.61
CA GLU A 378 -22.70 38.86 5.95
C GLU A 378 -22.53 40.14 5.11
N LEU A 379 -22.82 40.08 3.82
CA LEU A 379 -22.84 41.23 2.94
C LEU A 379 -24.24 41.39 2.35
N LEU A 380 -24.86 42.57 2.57
CA LEU A 380 -26.20 42.87 2.04
C LEU A 380 -27.29 41.85 2.43
N GLY A 381 -27.17 41.20 3.62
CA GLY A 381 -28.11 40.19 4.08
C GLY A 381 -27.97 38.81 3.42
N ILE A 382 -26.85 38.59 2.73
CA ILE A 382 -26.50 37.32 2.12
C ILE A 382 -25.28 36.73 2.87
N ASP A 383 -25.36 35.51 3.35
CA ASP A 383 -24.24 34.82 3.98
C ASP A 383 -23.25 34.37 2.91
N TRP A 384 -21.97 34.63 3.15
CA TRP A 384 -20.83 34.27 2.27
C TRP A 384 -19.85 33.35 2.98
#